data_138e068dc6ca4cd8295019648fde32c3
#
_entry.id   138e068dc6ca4cd8295019648fde32c3
#
_cell.length_a   1.000
_cell.length_b   1.000
_cell.length_c   1.000
_cell.angle_alpha   90.00
_cell.angle_beta   90.00
_cell.angle_gamma   90.00
#
_symmetry.space_group_name_H-M   'P 1'
#
loop_
_entity.id
_entity.type
_entity.pdbx_description
1 polymer ?
#
loop_
_entity_poly.entity_id
_entity_poly.type
_entity_poly.pdbx_seq_one_letter_code
_entity_poly.pdbx_strand_id
1 'polypeptide(L)'
;MTKEIFMNEMMSDEQLDQVAGGNAIDRSFVINTLKEKGLSSYLASGSSNAEILEKTGKKYGIEYRANTFDFDEIKINGTWRSTYWVRDHQDESIAFIKRKIGIQ
;
A
#
# COMPACT_ATOMS: atom_id res chain seq x y z
N MET A 1 -18.16 18.83 -0.87
CA MET A 1 -18.00 18.80 -0.39
C MET A 1 -18.05 18.61 -0.35
N THR A 2 -17.66 18.48 -0.78
CA THR A 2 -17.47 18.25 -0.42
C THR A 2 -17.40 18.10 -0.44
N LYS A 3 -16.90 17.96 -0.45
CA LYS A 3 -16.58 17.83 0.03
C LYS A 3 -16.43 17.96 0.16
N GLU A 4 -16.14 17.89 0.17
CA GLU A 4 -15.81 17.95 0.64
C GLU A 4 -15.65 18.04 0.77
N ILE A 5 -15.39 18.01 0.79
CA ILE A 5 -15.02 17.99 1.22
C ILE A 5 -15.01 18.19 1.46
N PHE A 6 -14.73 18.14 1.68
CA PHE A 6 -14.58 18.24 2.27
C PHE A 6 -14.69 18.29 2.81
N MET A 7 -14.55 18.27 3.25
CA MET A 7 -14.42 18.15 3.81
C MET A 7 -14.71 18.01 4.48
N ASN A 8 -14.77 18.01 5.21
CA ASN A 8 -14.77 17.79 5.70
C ASN A 8 -14.91 17.33 6.31
N GLU A 9 -15.83 18.22 6.57
CA GLU A 9 -15.78 17.27 7.20
C GLU A 9 -14.59 16.76 7.55
N MET A 10 -14.35 16.28 8.49
CA MET A 10 -13.19 15.81 8.73
C MET A 10 -12.79 14.84 7.82
N MET A 11 -11.75 14.99 7.18
CA MET A 11 -11.24 13.99 6.32
C MET A 11 -10.46 12.96 7.06
N SER A 12 -10.66 11.70 6.70
CA SER A 12 -9.80 10.64 7.14
C SER A 12 -8.48 10.72 6.39
N ASP A 13 -7.48 9.99 6.85
CA ASP A 13 -6.21 9.89 6.14
C ASP A 13 -6.41 9.44 4.73
N GLU A 14 -7.32 8.53 4.53
CA GLU A 14 -7.61 7.99 3.22
C GLU A 14 -8.17 9.06 2.30
N GLN A 15 -9.04 9.91 2.81
CA GLN A 15 -9.58 11.00 2.02
C GLN A 15 -8.52 12.04 1.68
N LEU A 16 -7.63 12.32 2.62
CA LEU A 16 -6.53 13.24 2.37
C LEU A 16 -5.61 12.70 1.28
N ASP A 17 -5.34 11.40 1.30
CA ASP A 17 -4.51 10.79 0.29
C ASP A 17 -5.15 10.87 -1.08
N GLN A 18 -6.47 10.74 -1.16
CA GLN A 18 -7.17 10.89 -2.43
C GLN A 18 -7.03 12.29 -2.97
N VAL A 19 -7.10 13.28 -2.10
CA VAL A 19 -6.88 14.66 -2.50
C VAL A 19 -5.46 14.84 -3.02
N ALA A 20 -4.52 14.11 -2.47
CA ALA A 20 -3.12 14.23 -2.83
C ALA A 20 -2.74 13.47 -4.10
N GLY A 21 -3.69 12.89 -4.82
CA GLY A 21 -3.38 12.36 -6.14
C GLY A 21 -3.52 10.86 -6.31
N GLY A 22 -4.29 10.22 -5.49
CA GLY A 22 -4.69 8.85 -5.75
C GLY A 22 -3.84 7.76 -5.13
N ASN A 23 -2.78 8.08 -4.40
CA ASN A 23 -2.00 7.04 -3.76
C ASN A 23 -2.80 6.31 -2.68
N ALA A 24 -3.84 6.93 -2.13
CA ALA A 24 -4.72 6.22 -1.20
C ALA A 24 -5.43 5.06 -1.87
N ILE A 25 -5.88 5.25 -3.09
CA ILE A 25 -6.56 4.19 -3.85
C ILE A 25 -5.60 3.04 -4.08
N ASP A 26 -4.37 3.34 -4.47
CA ASP A 26 -3.38 2.31 -4.72
C ASP A 26 -2.97 1.59 -3.44
N ARG A 27 -2.86 2.32 -2.33
CA ARG A 27 -2.57 1.70 -1.03
C ARG A 27 -3.67 0.74 -0.63
N SER A 28 -4.92 1.17 -0.77
CA SER A 28 -6.07 0.32 -0.47
C SER A 28 -6.08 -0.92 -1.35
N PHE A 29 -5.76 -0.73 -2.63
CA PHE A 29 -5.72 -1.86 -3.55
C PHE A 29 -4.67 -2.88 -3.14
N VAL A 30 -3.47 -2.42 -2.79
CA VAL A 30 -2.40 -3.31 -2.36
C VAL A 30 -2.82 -4.08 -1.11
N ILE A 31 -3.37 -3.38 -0.12
CA ILE A 31 -3.80 -4.02 1.12
C ILE A 31 -4.91 -5.03 0.86
N ASN A 32 -5.89 -4.65 0.07
CA ASN A 32 -7.01 -5.55 -0.23
C ASN A 32 -6.55 -6.76 -1.03
N THR A 33 -5.61 -6.58 -1.94
CA THR A 33 -5.04 -7.68 -2.70
C THR A 33 -4.34 -8.67 -1.77
N LEU A 34 -3.55 -8.15 -0.82
CA LEU A 34 -2.88 -9.01 0.15
C LEU A 34 -3.89 -9.79 0.99
N LYS A 35 -4.98 -9.14 1.40
CA LYS A 35 -6.02 -9.83 2.15
C LYS A 35 -6.69 -10.92 1.31
N GLU A 36 -6.96 -10.63 0.05
CA GLU A 36 -7.59 -11.61 -0.84
C GLU A 36 -6.70 -12.82 -1.09
N LYS A 37 -5.40 -12.62 -1.04
CA LYS A 37 -4.45 -13.72 -1.22
C LYS A 37 -4.12 -14.45 0.08
N GLY A 38 -4.88 -14.18 1.15
CA GLY A 38 -4.72 -14.88 2.42
C GLY A 38 -3.57 -14.37 3.27
N LEU A 39 -3.11 -13.15 3.03
CA LEU A 39 -1.96 -12.61 3.72
C LEU A 39 -2.34 -11.58 4.80
N SER A 40 -3.62 -11.47 5.15
CA SER A 40 -4.05 -10.44 6.10
C SER A 40 -3.38 -10.58 7.47
N SER A 41 -3.09 -11.80 7.90
CA SER A 41 -2.45 -12.01 9.20
C SER A 41 -1.00 -11.55 9.23
N TYR A 42 -0.41 -11.28 8.08
CA TYR A 42 0.98 -10.80 7.99
C TYR A 42 1.06 -9.29 7.95
N LEU A 43 -0.07 -8.60 7.83
CA LEU A 43 -0.07 -7.15 7.81
C LEU A 43 0.18 -6.61 9.21
N ALA A 44 1.03 -5.60 9.31
CA ALA A 44 1.29 -4.93 10.58
C ALA A 44 0.11 -4.03 10.95
N SER A 45 0.03 -3.64 12.20
CA SER A 45 -0.96 -2.70 12.66
C SER A 45 -0.50 -1.28 12.37
N GLY A 46 -1.44 -0.41 12.06
CA GLY A 46 -1.12 0.99 11.82
C GLY A 46 -2.38 1.82 11.77
N SER A 47 -2.21 3.13 11.89
CA SER A 47 -3.33 4.07 11.90
C SER A 47 -3.75 4.50 10.50
N SER A 48 -2.93 4.21 9.50
CA SER A 48 -3.24 4.53 8.11
C SER A 48 -2.71 3.42 7.21
N ASN A 49 -3.19 3.38 5.98
CA ASN A 49 -2.73 2.39 5.01
C ASN A 49 -1.24 2.53 4.72
N ALA A 50 -0.76 3.77 4.65
CA ALA A 50 0.67 4.00 4.44
C ALA A 50 1.49 3.39 5.58
N GLU A 51 1.06 3.61 6.81
CA GLU A 51 1.78 3.09 7.96
C GLU A 51 1.75 1.57 7.98
N ILE A 52 0.60 0.98 7.68
CA ILE A 52 0.47 -0.48 7.61
C ILE A 52 1.47 -1.06 6.62
N LEU A 53 1.54 -0.47 5.42
CA LEU A 53 2.44 -0.97 4.38
C LEU A 53 3.90 -0.77 4.75
N GLU A 54 4.25 0.39 5.31
CA GLU A 54 5.63 0.65 5.72
C GLU A 54 6.08 -0.29 6.83
N LYS A 55 5.23 -0.50 7.83
CA LYS A 55 5.58 -1.37 8.95
C LYS A 55 5.65 -2.83 8.53
N THR A 56 4.73 -3.25 7.66
CA THR A 56 4.78 -4.60 7.12
C THR A 56 6.07 -4.83 6.35
N GLY A 57 6.47 -3.83 5.55
CA GLY A 57 7.72 -3.90 4.82
C GLY A 57 8.91 -4.06 5.73
N LYS A 58 8.97 -3.24 6.79
CA LYS A 58 10.08 -3.34 7.75
C LYS A 58 10.12 -4.70 8.42
N LYS A 59 8.95 -5.25 8.72
CA LYS A 59 8.89 -6.53 9.42
C LYS A 59 9.46 -7.67 8.59
N TYR A 60 9.29 -7.63 7.28
CA TYR A 60 9.70 -8.74 6.41
C TYR A 60 10.85 -8.40 5.48
N GLY A 61 11.49 -7.26 5.69
CA GLY A 61 12.63 -6.89 4.86
C GLY A 61 12.26 -6.45 3.46
N ILE A 62 11.07 -5.90 3.28
CA ILE A 62 10.61 -5.35 2.02
C ILE A 62 10.74 -3.84 2.08
N GLU A 63 11.47 -3.25 1.16
CA GLU A 63 11.65 -1.81 1.17
C GLU A 63 10.43 -1.13 0.54
N TYR A 64 9.89 -0.16 1.24
CA TYR A 64 8.67 0.53 0.84
C TYR A 64 8.87 2.02 1.06
N ARG A 65 8.50 2.84 0.09
CA ARG A 65 8.56 4.30 0.18
C ARG A 65 7.18 4.89 -0.02
N ALA A 66 6.68 5.56 1.00
CA ALA A 66 5.42 6.28 0.89
C ALA A 66 5.70 7.67 0.34
N ASN A 67 4.92 8.09 -0.64
CA ASN A 67 5.03 9.41 -1.24
C ASN A 67 3.75 10.19 -0.98
N THR A 68 3.88 11.51 -0.84
CA THR A 68 2.72 12.36 -0.56
C THR A 68 1.94 12.68 -1.83
N PHE A 69 2.65 13.01 -2.90
CA PHE A 69 2.01 13.49 -4.12
C PHE A 69 2.22 12.59 -5.32
N ASP A 70 2.74 11.40 -5.11
CA ASP A 70 3.00 10.47 -6.19
C ASP A 70 2.68 9.08 -5.67
N PHE A 71 2.69 8.09 -6.56
CA PHE A 71 2.47 6.72 -6.13
C PHE A 71 3.56 6.29 -5.17
N ASP A 72 3.18 5.50 -4.17
CA ASP A 72 4.16 4.85 -3.33
C ASP A 72 4.98 3.88 -4.16
N GLU A 73 6.14 3.51 -3.63
CA GLU A 73 7.02 2.59 -4.32
C GLU A 73 7.41 1.44 -3.41
N ILE A 74 7.56 0.28 -4.02
CA ILE A 74 8.00 -0.92 -3.30
C ILE A 74 9.13 -1.53 -4.13
N LYS A 75 10.18 -2.01 -3.45
CA LYS A 75 11.32 -2.61 -4.14
C LYS A 75 11.05 -4.09 -4.32
N ILE A 76 10.87 -4.49 -5.58
CA ILE A 76 10.54 -5.87 -5.95
C ILE A 76 11.67 -6.42 -6.79
N ASN A 77 12.28 -7.50 -6.32
CA ASN A 77 13.41 -8.16 -7.01
C ASN A 77 14.51 -7.18 -7.38
N GLY A 78 14.79 -6.24 -6.45
CA GLY A 78 15.88 -5.30 -6.60
C GLY A 78 15.54 -4.04 -7.40
N THR A 79 14.30 -3.90 -7.86
CA THR A 79 13.88 -2.74 -8.64
C THR A 79 12.73 -2.02 -7.96
N TRP A 80 12.84 -0.70 -7.84
CA TRP A 80 11.75 0.10 -7.30
C TRP A 80 10.60 0.13 -8.29
N ARG A 81 9.41 -0.30 -7.83
CA ARG A 81 8.19 -0.32 -8.64
C ARG A 81 7.13 0.51 -7.96
N SER A 82 6.35 1.25 -8.73
CA SER A 82 5.22 1.99 -8.17
C SER A 82 4.11 1.03 -7.78
N THR A 83 3.26 1.45 -6.84
CA THR A 83 2.08 0.66 -6.48
C THR A 83 1.15 0.51 -7.68
N TYR A 84 1.19 1.48 -8.61
CA TYR A 84 0.45 1.36 -9.85
C TYR A 84 0.94 0.18 -10.69
N TRP A 85 2.26 -0.01 -10.76
CA TRP A 85 2.84 -1.15 -11.47
C TRP A 85 2.44 -2.46 -10.78
N VAL A 86 2.43 -2.47 -9.45
CA VAL A 86 2.04 -3.65 -8.67
C VAL A 86 0.62 -4.08 -9.02
N ARG A 87 -0.26 -3.10 -9.22
CA ARG A 87 -1.64 -3.39 -9.56
C ARG A 87 -1.75 -4.15 -10.87
N ASP A 88 -0.88 -3.84 -11.83
CA ASP A 88 -0.89 -4.51 -13.13
C ASP A 88 -0.02 -5.76 -13.17
N HIS A 89 0.75 -6.03 -12.11
CA HIS A 89 1.68 -7.17 -12.05
C HIS A 89 1.50 -7.91 -10.73
N GLN A 90 0.25 -8.26 -10.43
CA GLN A 90 -0.08 -8.84 -9.13
C GLN A 90 0.61 -10.16 -8.88
N ASP A 91 0.65 -11.05 -9.89
CA ASP A 91 1.21 -12.37 -9.69
C ASP A 91 2.68 -12.30 -9.29
N GLU A 92 3.45 -11.49 -10.01
CA GLU A 92 4.86 -11.31 -9.71
C GLU A 92 5.07 -10.65 -8.35
N SER A 93 4.26 -9.64 -8.05
CA SER A 93 4.38 -8.91 -6.80
C SER A 93 4.04 -9.78 -5.60
N ILE A 94 2.97 -10.55 -5.70
CA ILE A 94 2.53 -11.41 -4.61
C ILE A 94 3.55 -12.54 -4.39
N ALA A 95 4.10 -13.10 -5.47
CA ALA A 95 5.13 -14.13 -5.34
C ALA A 95 6.34 -13.60 -4.61
N PHE A 96 6.76 -12.37 -4.93
CA PHE A 96 7.88 -11.74 -4.24
C PHE A 96 7.58 -11.55 -2.75
N ILE A 97 6.39 -11.04 -2.43
CA ILE A 97 6.00 -10.79 -1.04
C ILE A 97 5.94 -12.09 -0.26
N LYS A 98 5.38 -13.13 -0.84
CA LYS A 98 5.32 -14.44 -0.17
C LYS A 98 6.71 -14.98 0.13
N ARG A 99 7.64 -14.80 -0.79
CA ARG A 99 9.03 -15.24 -0.54
C ARG A 99 9.65 -14.47 0.61
N LYS A 100 9.40 -13.17 0.71
CA LYS A 100 9.93 -12.36 1.79
C LYS A 100 9.32 -12.74 3.14
N ILE A 101 8.04 -13.07 3.14
CA ILE A 101 7.36 -13.52 4.35
C ILE A 101 7.83 -14.92 4.75
N GLY A 102 8.24 -15.72 3.78
CA GLY A 102 8.69 -17.09 4.04
C GLY A 102 7.63 -18.13 3.81
N ILE A 103 6.65 -17.84 2.96
CA ILE A 103 5.59 -18.79 2.63
C ILE A 103 5.54 -19.01 1.11
N GLN A 104 4.79 -20.02 0.73
CA GLN A 104 4.67 -20.38 -0.69
C GLN A 104 3.49 -19.70 -1.34
#